data_4dcde2c258cacedcfb51898d0a3fddbc
#
_entry.id   4dcde2c258cacedcfb51898d0a3fddbc
#
_cell.length_a   1.000
_cell.length_b   1.000
_cell.length_c   1.000
_cell.angle_alpha   90.00
_cell.angle_beta   90.00
_cell.angle_gamma   90.00
#
_symmetry.space_group_name_H-M   'P 1'
#
loop_
_entity.id
_entity.type
_entity.pdbx_description
1 polymer ?
#
loop_
_entity_poly.entity_id
_entity_poly.type
_entity_poly.pdbx_seq_one_letter_code
_entity_poly.pdbx_strand_id
1 'polypeptide(L)'
;GYYKISLNTKENTLSIVATDEPKNVYDGLLISGDFNGWGTDTKMIPVNTVEGVVNHVWKYELDATSGDTTAKFLYAGWTPNWGASTFPYGFGVNGGANIPVVAGKYVAILNDIDGYYHFFSK
;
A
#
# COMPACT_ATOMS: atom_id res chain seq x y z
N GLY A 1 -5.88 -11.91 -17.76
CA GLY A 1 -4.51 -11.47 -18.01
C GLY A 1 -4.30 -10.01 -17.66
N TYR A 2 -3.06 -9.59 -17.69
CA TYR A 2 -2.65 -8.22 -17.42
C TYR A 2 -2.31 -7.51 -18.71
N TYR A 3 -2.69 -6.24 -18.82
CA TYR A 3 -2.50 -5.45 -20.04
C TYR A 3 -1.89 -4.10 -19.69
N LYS A 4 -0.95 -3.67 -20.51
CA LYS A 4 -0.45 -2.30 -20.51
C LYS A 4 -1.19 -1.51 -21.58
N ILE A 5 -1.82 -0.40 -21.18
CA ILE A 5 -2.51 0.50 -22.08
C ILE A 5 -1.66 1.75 -22.25
N SER A 6 -1.35 2.09 -23.50
CA SER A 6 -0.56 3.26 -23.84
C SER A 6 -1.32 4.14 -24.83
N LEU A 7 -1.35 5.44 -24.55
CA LEU A 7 -1.96 6.43 -25.44
C LEU A 7 -0.87 7.37 -25.93
N ASN A 8 -0.71 7.43 -27.28
CA ASN A 8 0.18 8.40 -27.89
C ASN A 8 -0.65 9.59 -28.41
N THR A 9 -0.64 10.69 -27.69
CA THR A 9 -1.41 11.87 -28.02
C THR A 9 -0.85 12.63 -29.22
N LYS A 10 0.44 12.50 -29.52
CA LYS A 10 1.06 13.13 -30.67
C LYS A 10 0.63 12.50 -31.99
N GLU A 11 0.52 11.18 -32.00
CA GLU A 11 0.10 10.42 -33.20
C GLU A 11 -1.37 9.99 -33.11
N ASN A 12 -2.03 10.31 -32.02
CA ASN A 12 -3.41 9.95 -31.74
C ASN A 12 -3.66 8.44 -31.86
N THR A 13 -2.75 7.65 -31.29
CA THR A 13 -2.84 6.20 -31.26
C THR A 13 -3.05 5.67 -29.85
N LEU A 14 -3.74 4.54 -29.75
CA LEU A 14 -3.94 3.78 -28.53
C LEU A 14 -3.34 2.40 -28.71
N SER A 15 -2.49 1.99 -27.78
CA SER A 15 -1.86 0.67 -27.77
C SER A 15 -2.24 -0.10 -26.51
N ILE A 16 -2.64 -1.37 -26.67
CA ILE A 16 -2.91 -2.29 -25.57
C ILE A 16 -1.99 -3.49 -25.74
N VAL A 17 -1.13 -3.69 -24.74
CA VAL A 17 -0.12 -4.77 -24.77
C VAL A 17 -0.33 -5.66 -23.55
N ALA A 18 -0.39 -6.98 -23.76
CA ALA A 18 -0.43 -7.94 -22.66
C ALA A 18 0.89 -7.88 -21.89
N THR A 19 0.80 -7.85 -20.57
CA THR A 19 1.97 -7.85 -19.67
C THR A 19 1.95 -9.06 -18.77
N ASP A 20 3.10 -9.38 -18.18
CA ASP A 20 3.18 -10.46 -17.20
C ASP A 20 2.46 -10.07 -15.91
N GLU A 21 1.91 -11.08 -15.23
CA GLU A 21 1.33 -10.92 -13.92
C GLU A 21 2.41 -10.47 -12.92
N PRO A 22 2.11 -9.53 -12.00
CA PRO A 22 3.03 -9.19 -10.91
C PRO A 22 3.47 -10.45 -10.16
N LYS A 23 4.76 -10.57 -9.88
CA LYS A 23 5.36 -11.78 -9.29
C LYS A 23 4.82 -12.11 -7.92
N ASN A 24 4.49 -11.08 -7.13
CA ASN A 24 4.10 -11.23 -5.74
C ASN A 24 2.61 -11.04 -5.59
N VAL A 25 1.96 -12.04 -5.02
CA VAL A 25 0.55 -12.02 -4.66
C VAL A 25 0.47 -12.32 -3.17
N TYR A 26 -0.16 -11.42 -2.40
CA TYR A 26 -0.28 -11.58 -0.96
C TYR A 26 -1.70 -11.96 -0.59
N ASP A 27 -1.84 -12.96 0.26
CA ASP A 27 -3.13 -13.40 0.80
C ASP A 27 -3.66 -12.49 1.92
N GLY A 28 -2.77 -11.67 2.48
CA GLY A 28 -3.12 -10.67 3.47
C GLY A 28 -1.92 -9.82 3.79
N LEU A 29 -2.15 -8.53 4.05
CA LEU A 29 -1.11 -7.61 4.50
C LEU A 29 -1.47 -7.03 5.87
N LEU A 30 -0.46 -6.58 6.57
CA LEU A 30 -0.55 -6.03 7.91
C LEU A 30 -0.02 -4.59 7.90
N ILE A 31 -0.47 -3.82 8.89
CA ILE A 31 0.08 -2.51 9.18
C ILE A 31 0.55 -2.52 10.64
N SER A 32 1.71 -1.94 10.89
CA SER A 32 2.30 -1.92 12.23
C SER A 32 3.05 -0.63 12.46
N GLY A 33 3.16 -0.23 13.71
CA GLY A 33 3.85 0.98 14.11
C GLY A 33 3.71 1.21 15.61
N ASP A 34 4.09 2.40 16.04
CA ASP A 34 3.94 2.76 17.46
C ASP A 34 2.48 2.70 17.92
N PHE A 35 1.52 2.95 17.02
CA PHE A 35 0.10 2.97 17.34
C PHE A 35 -0.43 1.62 17.85
N ASN A 36 0.20 0.53 17.50
CA ASN A 36 -0.20 -0.82 17.95
C ASN A 36 0.94 -1.58 18.62
N GLY A 37 1.97 -0.86 19.09
CA GLY A 37 3.12 -1.45 19.77
C GLY A 37 3.97 -2.37 18.89
N TRP A 38 3.97 -2.15 17.58
CA TRP A 38 4.67 -2.97 16.58
C TRP A 38 4.17 -4.42 16.54
N GLY A 39 2.87 -4.60 16.86
CA GLY A 39 2.24 -5.91 16.78
C GLY A 39 2.00 -6.37 15.34
N THR A 40 1.77 -7.66 15.17
CA THR A 40 1.59 -8.29 13.85
C THR A 40 0.18 -8.81 13.64
N ASP A 41 -0.80 -8.28 14.38
CA ASP A 41 -2.19 -8.74 14.31
C ASP A 41 -3.13 -7.76 13.61
N THR A 42 -2.63 -6.58 13.22
CA THR A 42 -3.46 -5.53 12.60
C THR A 42 -3.53 -5.74 11.09
N LYS A 43 -4.64 -6.32 10.65
CA LYS A 43 -4.83 -6.70 9.25
C LYS A 43 -5.36 -5.54 8.42
N MET A 44 -4.79 -5.35 7.24
CA MET A 44 -5.34 -4.45 6.24
C MET A 44 -6.50 -5.13 5.50
N ILE A 45 -7.35 -4.31 4.88
CA ILE A 45 -8.53 -4.77 4.15
C ILE A 45 -8.24 -4.68 2.65
N PRO A 46 -8.46 -5.76 1.88
CA PRO A 46 -8.30 -5.70 0.43
C PRO A 46 -9.37 -4.79 -0.17
N VAL A 47 -8.96 -3.90 -1.05
CA VAL A 47 -9.89 -2.96 -1.72
C VAL A 47 -10.67 -3.65 -2.82
N ASN A 48 -10.03 -4.53 -3.58
CA ASN A 48 -10.68 -5.28 -4.64
C ASN A 48 -11.01 -6.69 -4.15
N THR A 49 -12.29 -7.01 -4.04
CA THR A 49 -12.78 -8.32 -3.60
C THR A 49 -13.55 -9.06 -4.69
N VAL A 50 -13.41 -8.62 -5.94
CA VAL A 50 -14.06 -9.28 -7.08
C VAL A 50 -13.44 -10.65 -7.32
N GLU A 51 -14.29 -11.68 -7.38
CA GLU A 51 -13.82 -13.05 -7.63
C GLU A 51 -13.07 -13.15 -8.96
N GLY A 52 -11.94 -13.86 -8.93
CA GLY A 52 -11.08 -14.03 -10.11
C GLY A 52 -10.15 -12.86 -10.40
N VAL A 53 -10.21 -11.79 -9.60
CA VAL A 53 -9.31 -10.63 -9.73
C VAL A 53 -8.38 -10.57 -8.53
N VAL A 54 -7.07 -10.55 -8.80
CA VAL A 54 -6.06 -10.44 -7.75
C VAL A 54 -6.05 -9.02 -7.19
N ASN A 55 -6.14 -8.90 -5.87
CA ASN A 55 -6.07 -7.61 -5.20
C ASN A 55 -4.62 -7.20 -4.98
N HIS A 56 -4.28 -5.96 -5.31
CA HIS A 56 -2.98 -5.36 -5.03
C HIS A 56 -3.09 -4.04 -4.24
N VAL A 57 -4.30 -3.62 -3.90
CA VAL A 57 -4.53 -2.38 -3.15
C VAL A 57 -5.19 -2.71 -1.81
N TRP A 58 -4.61 -2.19 -0.74
CA TRP A 58 -5.02 -2.48 0.63
C TRP A 58 -5.32 -1.18 1.37
N LYS A 59 -6.23 -1.24 2.32
CA LYS A 59 -6.60 -0.08 3.13
C LYS A 59 -6.68 -0.44 4.62
N TYR A 60 -6.49 0.58 5.45
CA TYR A 60 -6.69 0.48 6.89
C TYR A 60 -7.16 1.83 7.44
N GLU A 61 -8.18 1.83 8.29
CA GLU A 61 -8.62 3.02 8.99
C GLU A 61 -7.78 3.19 10.25
N LEU A 62 -6.90 4.21 10.25
CA LEU A 62 -5.98 4.48 11.34
C LEU A 62 -6.50 5.65 12.19
N ASP A 63 -6.65 5.41 13.48
CA ASP A 63 -6.93 6.45 14.47
C ASP A 63 -5.65 6.76 15.26
N ALA A 64 -5.04 7.89 14.96
CA ALA A 64 -3.84 8.39 15.64
C ALA A 64 -4.13 9.70 16.38
N THR A 65 -5.36 9.90 16.85
CA THR A 65 -5.76 11.13 17.53
C THR A 65 -5.11 11.32 18.89
N SER A 66 -4.55 10.26 19.49
CA SER A 66 -3.82 10.35 20.76
C SER A 66 -2.41 10.95 20.63
N GLY A 67 -1.88 11.05 19.42
CA GLY A 67 -0.56 11.64 19.16
C GLY A 67 0.07 11.15 17.87
N ASP A 68 1.21 11.73 17.53
CA ASP A 68 2.00 11.28 16.39
C ASP A 68 2.42 9.82 16.57
N THR A 69 2.46 9.09 15.48
CA THR A 69 2.83 7.68 15.45
C THR A 69 3.74 7.39 14.26
N THR A 70 4.13 6.15 14.14
CA THR A 70 4.83 5.64 12.98
C THR A 70 4.04 4.50 12.37
N ALA A 71 4.31 4.17 11.12
CA ALA A 71 3.68 3.03 10.46
C ALA A 71 4.61 2.42 9.42
N LYS A 72 4.48 1.11 9.25
CA LYS A 72 5.03 0.36 8.11
C LYS A 72 3.96 -0.62 7.63
N PHE A 73 4.03 -0.98 6.37
CA PHE A 73 3.18 -2.01 5.81
C PHE A 73 4.02 -3.28 5.66
N LEU A 74 3.45 -4.44 5.94
CA LEU A 74 4.24 -5.68 5.96
C LEU A 74 3.42 -6.90 5.58
N TYR A 75 4.13 -7.91 5.10
CA TYR A 75 3.63 -9.28 4.98
C TYR A 75 4.06 -10.09 6.21
N ALA A 76 3.44 -11.24 6.41
CA ALA A 76 3.77 -12.14 7.52
C ALA A 76 5.27 -12.41 7.59
N GLY A 77 5.84 -12.37 8.80
CA GLY A 77 7.28 -12.54 9.00
C GLY A 77 8.13 -11.33 8.65
N TRP A 78 7.52 -10.15 8.42
CA TRP A 78 8.22 -8.90 8.08
C TRP A 78 8.95 -8.91 6.73
N THR A 79 8.61 -9.83 5.83
CA THR A 79 9.25 -9.95 4.52
C THR A 79 8.20 -10.11 3.42
N PRO A 80 8.01 -9.09 2.56
CA PRO A 80 8.58 -7.75 2.65
C PRO A 80 7.95 -6.88 3.73
N ASN A 81 8.61 -5.77 4.04
CA ASN A 81 8.03 -4.69 4.84
C ASN A 81 8.32 -3.37 4.12
N TRP A 82 7.29 -2.56 3.89
CA TRP A 82 7.42 -1.32 3.14
C TRP A 82 7.40 -0.13 4.09
N GLY A 83 8.40 0.73 3.95
CA GLY A 83 8.47 1.97 4.68
C GLY A 83 9.22 3.04 3.92
N ALA A 84 9.09 4.27 4.37
CA ALA A 84 9.76 5.44 3.82
C ALA A 84 9.71 6.58 4.84
N SER A 85 10.48 7.64 4.60
CA SER A 85 10.57 8.79 5.52
C SER A 85 9.58 9.92 5.19
N THR A 86 8.66 9.72 4.26
CA THR A 86 7.73 10.76 3.81
C THR A 86 6.31 10.50 4.30
N PHE A 87 5.56 11.57 4.48
CA PHE A 87 4.16 11.56 4.89
C PHE A 87 3.49 12.82 4.31
N PRO A 88 2.26 12.78 3.82
CA PRO A 88 1.27 11.69 3.94
C PRO A 88 1.32 10.65 2.80
N TYR A 89 2.25 10.76 1.86
CA TYR A 89 2.36 9.81 0.74
C TYR A 89 3.82 9.58 0.37
N GLY A 90 4.04 8.52 -0.39
CA GLY A 90 5.36 8.18 -0.90
C GLY A 90 5.40 6.78 -1.50
N PHE A 91 6.60 6.30 -1.75
CA PHE A 91 6.84 4.93 -2.20
C PHE A 91 7.60 4.18 -1.11
N GLY A 92 6.93 3.21 -0.48
CA GLY A 92 7.55 2.33 0.49
C GLY A 92 8.53 1.39 -0.20
N VAL A 93 9.68 1.20 0.42
CA VAL A 93 10.68 0.22 -0.03
C VAL A 93 10.86 -0.85 1.03
N ASN A 94 11.21 -2.06 0.60
CA ASN A 94 11.46 -3.16 1.52
C ASN A 94 12.65 -2.82 2.43
N GLY A 95 12.42 -2.92 3.75
CA GLY A 95 13.41 -2.53 4.73
C GLY A 95 13.57 -1.01 4.92
N GLY A 96 12.65 -0.20 4.37
CA GLY A 96 12.70 1.25 4.49
C GLY A 96 12.41 1.77 5.89
N ALA A 97 12.49 3.09 6.03
CA ALA A 97 12.28 3.77 7.30
C ALA A 97 10.83 3.64 7.80
N ASN A 98 10.60 3.92 9.07
CA ASN A 98 9.25 4.07 9.62
C ASN A 98 8.61 5.33 9.06
N ILE A 99 7.38 5.21 8.56
CA ILE A 99 6.63 6.37 8.05
C ILE A 99 6.22 7.25 9.23
N PRO A 100 6.57 8.54 9.23
CA PRO A 100 6.21 9.45 10.33
C PRO A 100 4.77 9.94 10.16
N VAL A 101 3.83 9.39 10.91
CA VAL A 101 2.41 9.72 10.81
C VAL A 101 2.06 10.80 11.84
N VAL A 102 1.60 11.94 11.36
CA VAL A 102 1.15 13.05 12.22
C VAL A 102 -0.20 12.68 12.85
N ALA A 103 -0.42 13.09 14.10
CA ALA A 103 -1.67 12.82 14.82
C ALA A 103 -2.91 13.18 13.99
N GLY A 104 -3.92 12.31 14.00
CA GLY A 104 -5.16 12.49 13.25
C GLY A 104 -5.83 11.17 12.92
N LYS A 105 -6.90 11.25 12.15
CA LYS A 105 -7.60 10.07 11.62
C LYS A 105 -7.35 9.96 10.13
N TYR A 106 -7.05 8.77 9.65
CA TYR A 106 -6.67 8.54 8.26
C TYR A 106 -7.27 7.25 7.71
N VAL A 107 -7.41 7.23 6.38
CA VAL A 107 -7.49 5.97 5.63
C VAL A 107 -6.13 5.79 4.96
N ALA A 108 -5.40 4.77 5.38
CA ALA A 108 -4.10 4.42 4.80
C ALA A 108 -4.33 3.44 3.65
N ILE A 109 -3.76 3.75 2.49
CA ILE A 109 -3.84 2.93 1.28
C ILE A 109 -2.42 2.50 0.92
N LEU A 110 -2.27 1.24 0.53
CA LEU A 110 -1.01 0.69 0.01
C LEU A 110 -1.27 -0.04 -1.30
N ASN A 111 -0.45 0.24 -2.31
CA ASN A 111 -0.35 -0.57 -3.51
C ASN A 111 0.87 -1.49 -3.38
N ASP A 112 0.67 -2.81 -3.35
CA ASP A 112 1.73 -3.77 -3.09
C ASP A 112 2.61 -4.07 -4.32
N ILE A 113 2.26 -3.55 -5.49
CA ILE A 113 3.07 -3.73 -6.71
C ILE A 113 4.30 -2.82 -6.68
N ASP A 114 4.09 -1.53 -6.38
CA ASP A 114 5.14 -0.50 -6.43
C ASP A 114 5.48 0.10 -5.07
N GLY A 115 4.74 -0.25 -4.02
CA GLY A 115 4.93 0.28 -2.67
C GLY A 115 4.32 1.67 -2.46
N TYR A 116 3.59 2.20 -3.44
CA TYR A 116 2.94 3.51 -3.26
C TYR A 116 1.96 3.45 -2.09
N TYR A 117 2.02 4.47 -1.23
CA TYR A 117 1.08 4.60 -0.12
C TYR A 117 0.59 6.04 0.01
N HIS A 118 -0.59 6.18 0.61
CA HIS A 118 -1.16 7.49 0.92
C HIS A 118 -2.02 7.38 2.19
N PHE A 119 -1.82 8.32 3.10
CA PHE A 119 -2.66 8.49 4.29
C PHE A 119 -3.63 9.63 4.02
N PHE A 120 -4.88 9.29 3.70
CA PHE A 120 -5.92 10.29 3.44
C PHE A 120 -6.56 10.70 4.75
N SER A 121 -6.63 12.00 5.02
CA SER A 121 -7.30 12.54 6.21
C SER A 121 -8.81 12.23 6.15
N LYS A 122 -9.32 11.82 7.29
CA LYS A 122 -10.76 11.59 7.47
C LYS A 122 -11.43 12.82 8.05
#